data_df4f63a063c01142e9e8b842ddc88221
#
_entry.id   df4f63a063c01142e9e8b842ddc88221
#
_cell.length_a   1.000
_cell.length_b   1.000
_cell.length_c   1.000
_cell.angle_alpha   90.00
_cell.angle_beta   90.00
_cell.angle_gamma   90.00
#
_symmetry.space_group_name_H-M   'P 1'
#
loop_
_entity.id
_entity.type
_entity.pdbx_description
1 polymer ?
#
loop_
_entity_poly.entity_id
_entity_poly.type
_entity_poly.pdbx_seq_one_letter_code
_entity_poly.pdbx_strand_id
1 'polypeptide(L)'
;MRTTRAAVEILGAIWLLFCIVGTAFAADQIPNIKGKWVGKTHSIVAGVAPHWPSNRGTFEKPGLFEKDLVIEVTAQEGRRFWGMQTFTGSGENTQEPMIGELTGKDNKTVVLVDRDGYLDGQLIDDNTLSFCYKQAGGQSGASVVSCSEIKRTP
;
A
#
# COMPACT_ATOMS: atom_id res chain seq x y z
N MET A 1 32.69 5.13 87.85
CA MET A 1 32.69 6.02 86.67
C MET A 1 33.08 5.22 85.46
N ARG A 2 32.09 4.81 84.59
CA ARG A 2 32.34 4.11 83.32
C ARG A 2 31.38 4.69 82.29
N THR A 3 31.97 5.38 81.34
CA THR A 3 31.25 5.96 80.18
C THR A 3 31.14 4.90 79.12
N THR A 4 29.92 4.52 78.76
CA THR A 4 29.58 3.66 77.62
C THR A 4 29.31 4.52 76.41
N ARG A 5 30.08 4.37 75.34
CA ARG A 5 29.86 4.95 74.02
C ARG A 5 28.88 4.08 73.25
N ALA A 6 27.79 4.65 72.86
CA ALA A 6 26.83 4.02 71.94
C ALA A 6 27.31 4.24 70.51
N ALA A 7 27.56 3.16 69.78
CA ALA A 7 27.77 3.16 68.34
C ALA A 7 26.46 3.22 67.60
N VAL A 8 26.32 4.27 66.79
CA VAL A 8 25.19 4.41 65.87
C VAL A 8 25.54 3.76 64.57
N GLU A 9 24.95 2.60 64.29
CA GLU A 9 25.08 1.96 62.96
C GLU A 9 24.06 2.59 62.01
N ILE A 10 24.55 3.30 61.01
CA ILE A 10 23.73 3.84 59.90
C ILE A 10 23.61 2.76 58.85
N LEU A 11 22.50 2.05 58.84
CA LEU A 11 22.11 1.13 57.75
C LEU A 11 21.65 1.97 56.53
N GLY A 12 22.57 2.17 55.58
CA GLY A 12 22.26 2.75 54.29
C GLY A 12 21.44 1.78 53.43
N ALA A 13 20.14 2.01 53.34
CA ALA A 13 19.29 1.31 52.39
C ALA A 13 19.55 1.81 50.96
N ILE A 14 20.33 1.06 50.18
CA ILE A 14 20.49 1.32 48.75
C ILE A 14 19.25 0.81 48.03
N TRP A 15 18.36 1.73 47.70
CA TRP A 15 17.24 1.46 46.77
C TRP A 15 17.80 1.40 45.35
N LEU A 16 18.01 0.18 44.82
CA LEU A 16 18.24 -0.08 43.41
C LEU A 16 16.91 0.16 42.67
N LEU A 17 16.75 1.37 42.10
CA LEU A 17 15.71 1.62 41.11
C LEU A 17 16.07 0.84 39.84
N PHE A 18 15.46 -0.33 39.69
CA PHE A 18 15.42 -1.04 38.41
C PHE A 18 14.54 -0.23 37.47
N CYS A 19 15.12 0.64 36.64
CA CYS A 19 14.45 1.19 35.48
C CYS A 19 14.18 0.03 34.50
N ILE A 20 12.99 -0.56 34.57
CA ILE A 20 12.46 -1.44 33.54
C ILE A 20 12.21 -0.56 32.32
N VAL A 21 13.21 -0.43 31.45
CA VAL A 21 13.01 0.12 30.11
C VAL A 21 12.16 -0.89 29.37
N GLY A 22 10.85 -0.74 29.48
CA GLY A 22 9.90 -1.47 28.66
C GLY A 22 10.17 -1.10 27.21
N THR A 23 10.78 -1.98 26.43
CA THR A 23 10.77 -1.88 24.99
C THR A 23 9.31 -2.03 24.57
N ALA A 24 8.63 -0.90 24.41
CA ALA A 24 7.36 -0.88 23.72
C ALA A 24 7.65 -1.38 22.30
N PHE A 25 7.36 -2.63 22.02
CA PHE A 25 7.22 -3.09 20.67
C PHE A 25 6.12 -2.21 20.06
N ALA A 26 6.51 -1.28 19.19
CA ALA A 26 5.55 -0.57 18.37
C ALA A 26 4.78 -1.67 17.62
N ALA A 27 3.54 -1.91 18.01
CA ALA A 27 2.65 -2.76 17.23
C ALA A 27 2.68 -2.19 15.80
N ASP A 28 2.98 -3.02 14.81
CA ASP A 28 3.06 -2.62 13.40
C ASP A 28 1.76 -1.89 13.05
N GLN A 29 1.85 -0.57 13.03
CA GLN A 29 0.68 0.28 12.87
C GLN A 29 0.19 0.11 11.44
N ILE A 30 -1.08 -0.25 11.28
CA ILE A 30 -1.69 -0.37 9.96
C ILE A 30 -1.77 1.02 9.34
N PRO A 31 -1.13 1.27 8.20
CA PRO A 31 -1.21 2.56 7.53
C PRO A 31 -2.63 2.94 7.17
N ASN A 32 -2.99 4.21 7.34
CA ASN A 32 -4.24 4.74 6.82
C ASN A 32 -4.04 5.15 5.37
N ILE A 33 -4.65 4.40 4.44
CA ILE A 33 -4.53 4.65 3.00
C ILE A 33 -5.78 5.31 2.40
N LYS A 34 -6.77 5.69 3.21
CA LYS A 34 -7.96 6.41 2.72
C LYS A 34 -7.57 7.72 2.05
N GLY A 35 -8.31 8.06 1.01
CA GLY A 35 -8.14 9.30 0.25
C GLY A 35 -7.85 9.04 -1.22
N LYS A 36 -7.43 10.09 -1.89
CA LYS A 36 -7.20 10.09 -3.33
C LYS A 36 -5.71 10.00 -3.65
N TRP A 37 -5.38 9.09 -4.57
CA TRP A 37 -4.04 8.84 -5.06
C TRP A 37 -4.02 9.07 -6.55
N VAL A 38 -3.06 9.82 -7.06
CA VAL A 38 -3.00 10.22 -8.47
C VAL A 38 -1.64 9.95 -9.08
N GLY A 39 -1.63 9.64 -10.35
CA GLY A 39 -0.41 9.44 -11.14
C GLY A 39 -0.72 8.97 -12.55
N LYS A 40 0.30 8.43 -13.22
CA LYS A 40 0.16 7.90 -14.57
C LYS A 40 0.46 6.41 -14.58
N THR A 41 -0.23 5.71 -15.46
CA THR A 41 0.06 4.31 -15.77
C THR A 41 0.90 4.22 -17.04
N HIS A 42 1.84 3.30 -17.04
CA HIS A 42 2.61 2.93 -18.24
C HIS A 42 2.28 1.49 -18.55
N SER A 43 1.51 1.28 -19.61
CA SER A 43 0.90 -0.01 -19.91
C SER A 43 1.46 -0.62 -21.19
N ILE A 44 1.65 -1.94 -21.16
CA ILE A 44 1.90 -2.77 -22.31
C ILE A 44 0.71 -3.71 -22.49
N VAL A 45 0.14 -3.74 -23.69
CA VAL A 45 -1.14 -4.41 -23.97
C VAL A 45 -1.04 -5.27 -25.21
N ALA A 46 -1.55 -6.49 -25.14
CA ALA A 46 -1.72 -7.38 -26.30
C ALA A 46 -3.14 -7.97 -26.29
N GLY A 47 -3.79 -8.02 -27.45
CA GLY A 47 -5.14 -8.57 -27.61
C GLY A 47 -6.25 -7.54 -27.48
N VAL A 48 -7.48 -7.98 -27.28
CA VAL A 48 -8.69 -7.14 -27.27
C VAL A 48 -9.25 -7.00 -25.86
N ALA A 49 -9.30 -5.78 -25.34
CA ALA A 49 -9.94 -5.49 -24.05
C ALA A 49 -10.92 -4.32 -24.15
N PRO A 50 -11.99 -4.31 -23.35
CA PRO A 50 -13.07 -3.31 -23.45
C PRO A 50 -12.59 -1.87 -23.23
N HIS A 51 -11.58 -1.68 -22.38
CA HIS A 51 -11.13 -0.37 -21.92
C HIS A 51 -9.90 0.18 -22.67
N TRP A 52 -9.59 -0.40 -23.82
CA TRP A 52 -8.43 -0.02 -24.61
C TRP A 52 -8.82 0.29 -26.05
N PRO A 53 -8.10 1.18 -26.75
CA PRO A 53 -8.37 1.46 -28.18
C PRO A 53 -8.32 0.20 -29.04
N SER A 54 -8.96 0.18 -30.15
CA SER A 54 -9.08 -0.98 -31.05
C SER A 54 -7.74 -1.49 -31.62
N ASN A 55 -6.69 -0.66 -31.64
CA ASN A 55 -5.35 -1.04 -32.14
C ASN A 55 -4.40 -1.29 -30.97
N ARG A 56 -4.55 -2.39 -30.26
CA ARG A 56 -3.85 -2.69 -28.99
C ARG A 56 -2.61 -3.56 -29.15
N GLY A 57 -2.32 -3.98 -30.35
CA GLY A 57 -1.16 -4.80 -30.62
C GLY A 57 -1.37 -6.29 -30.40
N THR A 58 -0.32 -7.05 -30.66
CA THR A 58 -0.22 -8.51 -30.45
C THR A 58 0.92 -8.80 -29.46
N PHE A 59 1.12 -10.06 -29.11
CA PHE A 59 2.29 -10.44 -28.28
C PHE A 59 3.62 -10.19 -28.96
N GLU A 60 3.67 -10.28 -30.30
CA GLU A 60 4.88 -9.99 -31.10
C GLU A 60 5.11 -8.47 -31.26
N LYS A 61 4.03 -7.70 -31.26
CA LYS A 61 4.06 -6.24 -31.37
C LYS A 61 3.02 -5.62 -30.46
N PRO A 62 3.29 -5.55 -29.15
CA PRO A 62 2.33 -5.02 -28.19
C PRO A 62 2.14 -3.51 -28.32
N GLY A 63 0.97 -3.04 -27.93
CA GLY A 63 0.67 -1.62 -27.81
C GLY A 63 1.25 -1.05 -26.52
N LEU A 64 1.77 0.18 -26.60
CA LEU A 64 2.26 0.94 -25.44
C LEU A 64 1.33 2.12 -25.19
N PHE A 65 0.85 2.26 -23.96
CA PHE A 65 -0.13 3.29 -23.62
C PHE A 65 0.24 3.96 -22.30
N GLU A 66 -0.20 5.22 -22.18
CA GLU A 66 -0.16 5.99 -20.94
C GLU A 66 -1.57 6.50 -20.65
N LYS A 67 -2.01 6.39 -19.40
CA LYS A 67 -3.27 6.96 -18.91
C LYS A 67 -3.03 7.66 -17.57
N ASP A 68 -3.82 8.69 -17.31
CA ASP A 68 -3.91 9.23 -15.96
C ASP A 68 -4.73 8.28 -15.09
N LEU A 69 -4.27 8.06 -13.87
CA LEU A 69 -4.90 7.18 -12.90
C LEU A 69 -5.25 7.95 -11.63
N VAL A 70 -6.45 7.72 -11.17
CA VAL A 70 -6.91 8.10 -9.83
C VAL A 70 -7.38 6.85 -9.11
N ILE A 71 -6.81 6.56 -7.96
CA ILE A 71 -7.33 5.58 -6.99
C ILE A 71 -7.93 6.35 -5.83
N GLU A 72 -9.20 6.17 -5.55
CA GLU A 72 -9.89 6.75 -4.41
C GLU A 72 -10.29 5.65 -3.42
N VAL A 73 -9.55 5.54 -2.33
CA VAL A 73 -9.89 4.65 -1.23
C VAL A 73 -10.94 5.35 -0.35
N THR A 74 -12.19 4.92 -0.50
CA THR A 74 -13.33 5.54 0.19
C THR A 74 -13.50 5.04 1.61
N ALA A 75 -13.09 3.80 1.89
CA ALA A 75 -13.20 3.21 3.22
C ALA A 75 -12.06 2.22 3.50
N GLN A 76 -11.75 2.08 4.80
CA GLN A 76 -10.76 1.12 5.31
C GLN A 76 -11.21 0.59 6.67
N GLU A 77 -11.11 -0.72 6.86
CA GLU A 77 -11.37 -1.42 8.11
C GLU A 77 -10.18 -2.35 8.43
N GLY A 78 -9.35 -1.92 9.35
CA GLY A 78 -8.08 -2.59 9.60
C GLY A 78 -7.21 -2.61 8.34
N ARG A 79 -6.83 -3.79 7.89
CA ARG A 79 -6.02 -3.97 6.67
C ARG A 79 -6.84 -3.91 5.38
N ARG A 80 -8.16 -4.13 5.45
CA ARG A 80 -9.05 -4.21 4.29
C ARG A 80 -9.52 -2.83 3.87
N PHE A 81 -9.55 -2.57 2.57
CA PHE A 81 -9.99 -1.31 2.02
C PHE A 81 -10.76 -1.51 0.71
N TRP A 82 -11.53 -0.49 0.32
CA TRP A 82 -12.26 -0.49 -0.94
C TRP A 82 -12.49 0.94 -1.43
N GLY A 83 -12.83 1.03 -2.71
CA GLY A 83 -13.03 2.31 -3.36
C GLY A 83 -13.24 2.19 -4.86
N MET A 84 -12.78 3.20 -5.56
CA MET A 84 -12.91 3.33 -7.01
C MET A 84 -11.55 3.64 -7.62
N GLN A 85 -11.32 3.11 -8.81
CA GLN A 85 -10.22 3.54 -9.67
C GLN A 85 -10.79 4.14 -10.96
N THR A 86 -10.15 5.19 -11.44
CA THR A 86 -10.54 5.92 -12.64
C THR A 86 -9.33 6.08 -13.54
N PHE A 87 -9.47 5.66 -14.78
CA PHE A 87 -8.46 5.81 -15.81
C PHE A 87 -8.96 6.80 -16.85
N THR A 88 -8.14 7.78 -17.22
CA THR A 88 -8.45 8.77 -18.24
C THR A 88 -7.32 8.87 -19.26
N GLY A 89 -7.67 9.04 -20.52
CA GLY A 89 -6.72 9.12 -21.62
C GLY A 89 -6.93 8.04 -22.67
N SER A 90 -6.19 8.11 -23.76
CA SER A 90 -6.29 7.19 -24.92
C SER A 90 -7.70 7.06 -25.51
N GLY A 91 -8.55 8.10 -25.34
CA GLY A 91 -9.89 8.15 -25.92
C GLY A 91 -11.00 7.52 -25.10
N GLU A 92 -10.71 6.91 -23.95
CA GLU A 92 -11.73 6.30 -23.07
C GLU A 92 -11.51 6.67 -21.62
N ASN A 93 -12.60 6.94 -20.92
CA ASN A 93 -12.62 7.12 -19.47
C ASN A 93 -13.28 5.88 -18.85
N THR A 94 -12.58 5.21 -17.97
CA THR A 94 -13.06 4.02 -17.28
C THR A 94 -13.09 4.25 -15.80
N GLN A 95 -14.16 3.83 -15.15
CA GLN A 95 -14.28 3.83 -13.70
C GLN A 95 -14.69 2.45 -13.21
N GLU A 96 -13.95 1.91 -12.25
CA GLU A 96 -14.15 0.56 -11.74
C GLU A 96 -14.06 0.51 -10.22
N PRO A 97 -14.95 -0.28 -9.57
CA PRO A 97 -14.84 -0.56 -8.15
C PRO A 97 -13.64 -1.46 -7.89
N MET A 98 -13.04 -1.29 -6.73
CA MET A 98 -11.92 -2.09 -6.28
C MET A 98 -12.06 -2.48 -4.81
N ILE A 99 -11.47 -3.62 -4.46
CA ILE A 99 -11.29 -4.08 -3.08
C ILE A 99 -9.85 -4.50 -2.89
N GLY A 100 -9.31 -4.33 -1.68
CA GLY A 100 -7.91 -4.69 -1.42
C GLY A 100 -7.59 -4.89 0.04
N GLU A 101 -6.36 -5.30 0.26
CA GLU A 101 -5.82 -5.55 1.60
C GLU A 101 -4.36 -5.11 1.68
N LEU A 102 -4.01 -4.55 2.84
CA LEU A 102 -2.63 -4.35 3.26
C LEU A 102 -2.09 -5.63 3.87
N THR A 103 -0.92 -6.06 3.45
CA THR A 103 -0.30 -7.29 3.92
C THR A 103 1.21 -7.11 4.13
N GLY A 104 1.91 -8.20 4.39
CA GLY A 104 3.30 -8.16 4.77
C GLY A 104 3.50 -7.91 6.26
N LYS A 105 4.73 -8.04 6.72
CA LYS A 105 5.09 -7.89 8.14
C LYS A 105 4.92 -6.46 8.63
N ASP A 106 5.15 -5.50 7.75
CA ASP A 106 5.07 -4.06 8.02
C ASP A 106 3.75 -3.42 7.55
N ASN A 107 2.79 -4.22 7.07
CA ASN A 107 1.53 -3.77 6.49
C ASN A 107 1.67 -2.80 5.29
N LYS A 108 2.79 -2.83 4.57
CA LYS A 108 3.06 -1.94 3.44
C LYS A 108 2.85 -2.58 2.07
N THR A 109 2.75 -3.89 2.00
CA THR A 109 2.39 -4.57 0.76
C THR A 109 0.90 -4.37 0.49
N VAL A 110 0.57 -3.95 -0.71
CA VAL A 110 -0.79 -3.68 -1.18
C VAL A 110 -1.18 -4.74 -2.19
N VAL A 111 -2.28 -5.40 -1.96
CA VAL A 111 -2.93 -6.29 -2.93
C VAL A 111 -4.33 -5.76 -3.20
N LEU A 112 -4.69 -5.63 -4.46
CA LEU A 112 -5.97 -5.10 -4.87
C LEU A 112 -6.49 -5.88 -6.06
N VAL A 113 -7.80 -6.06 -6.14
CA VAL A 113 -8.48 -6.62 -7.31
C VAL A 113 -9.61 -5.71 -7.75
N ASP A 114 -9.87 -5.70 -9.04
CA ASP A 114 -11.05 -5.16 -9.70
C ASP A 114 -11.79 -6.25 -10.47
N ARG A 115 -12.56 -5.89 -11.47
CA ARG A 115 -13.35 -6.86 -12.28
C ARG A 115 -12.51 -7.63 -13.27
N ASP A 116 -11.42 -7.04 -13.74
CA ASP A 116 -10.65 -7.53 -14.88
C ASP A 116 -9.28 -8.09 -14.49
N GLY A 117 -8.72 -7.65 -13.35
CA GLY A 117 -7.39 -8.04 -12.98
C GLY A 117 -7.05 -7.80 -11.51
N TYR A 118 -5.78 -7.74 -11.26
CA TYR A 118 -5.25 -7.51 -9.92
C TYR A 118 -3.97 -6.67 -9.95
N LEU A 119 -3.71 -6.06 -8.83
CA LEU A 119 -2.55 -5.20 -8.60
C LEU A 119 -1.79 -5.71 -7.38
N ASP A 120 -0.47 -5.80 -7.53
CA ASP A 120 0.47 -5.94 -6.42
C ASP A 120 1.33 -4.69 -6.32
N GLY A 121 1.51 -4.19 -5.11
CA GLY A 121 2.27 -2.97 -4.89
C GLY A 121 2.80 -2.83 -3.49
N GLN A 122 3.42 -1.69 -3.25
CA GLN A 122 3.96 -1.35 -1.95
C GLN A 122 3.82 0.13 -1.64
N LEU A 123 3.42 0.44 -0.42
CA LEU A 123 3.55 1.77 0.14
C LEU A 123 5.04 2.05 0.38
N ILE A 124 5.62 2.92 -0.43
CA ILE A 124 7.00 3.38 -0.27
C ILE A 124 7.12 4.26 0.96
N ASP A 125 6.14 5.13 1.12
CA ASP A 125 5.92 6.00 2.28
C ASP A 125 4.42 6.29 2.44
N ASP A 126 4.03 7.15 3.38
CA ASP A 126 2.61 7.47 3.66
C ASP A 126 1.89 8.15 2.49
N ASN A 127 2.62 8.65 1.50
CA ASN A 127 2.09 9.40 0.38
C ASN A 127 2.49 8.86 -1.00
N THR A 128 3.21 7.74 -1.04
CA THR A 128 3.70 7.13 -2.29
C THR A 128 3.34 5.66 -2.35
N LEU A 129 2.61 5.26 -3.39
CA LEU A 129 2.28 3.88 -3.71
C LEU A 129 2.91 3.51 -5.07
N SER A 130 3.74 2.48 -5.09
CA SER A 130 4.29 1.89 -6.31
C SER A 130 3.68 0.52 -6.51
N PHE A 131 3.23 0.22 -7.73
CA PHE A 131 2.55 -1.04 -8.03
C PHE A 131 2.63 -1.45 -9.50
N CYS A 132 2.30 -2.70 -9.76
CA CYS A 132 2.01 -3.21 -11.10
C CYS A 132 0.66 -3.90 -11.14
N TYR A 133 -0.21 -3.44 -12.03
CA TYR A 133 -1.46 -4.08 -12.40
C TYR A 133 -1.22 -5.18 -13.42
N LYS A 134 -1.98 -6.26 -13.33
CA LYS A 134 -1.88 -7.43 -14.19
C LYS A 134 -3.26 -7.94 -14.55
N GLN A 135 -3.48 -8.13 -15.85
CA GLN A 135 -4.67 -8.76 -16.40
C GLN A 135 -4.23 -9.84 -17.37
N ALA A 136 -4.76 -11.04 -17.23
CA ALA A 136 -4.54 -12.15 -18.16
C ALA A 136 -5.87 -12.46 -18.85
N GLY A 137 -6.06 -11.94 -20.04
CA GLY A 137 -7.36 -12.00 -20.76
C GLY A 137 -7.72 -13.37 -21.33
N GLY A 138 -6.91 -14.40 -21.14
CA GLY A 138 -7.16 -15.72 -21.71
C GLY A 138 -7.20 -15.69 -23.25
N GLN A 139 -8.05 -16.54 -23.85
CA GLN A 139 -8.13 -16.64 -25.31
C GLN A 139 -8.91 -15.50 -25.99
N SER A 140 -9.77 -14.79 -25.27
CA SER A 140 -10.69 -13.79 -25.80
C SER A 140 -10.51 -12.38 -25.26
N GLY A 141 -9.55 -12.17 -24.37
CA GLY A 141 -9.31 -10.89 -23.72
C GLY A 141 -7.94 -10.32 -23.99
N ALA A 142 -7.67 -9.11 -23.47
CA ALA A 142 -6.34 -8.54 -23.52
C ALA A 142 -5.49 -9.00 -22.33
N SER A 143 -4.22 -9.20 -22.60
CA SER A 143 -3.20 -9.28 -21.57
C SER A 143 -2.63 -7.88 -21.36
N VAL A 144 -2.59 -7.44 -20.10
CA VAL A 144 -2.14 -6.11 -19.71
C VAL A 144 -1.14 -6.23 -18.57
N VAL A 145 -0.04 -5.51 -18.68
CA VAL A 145 0.82 -5.16 -17.54
C VAL A 145 0.92 -3.65 -17.51
N SER A 146 0.69 -3.05 -16.36
CA SER A 146 0.70 -1.60 -16.18
C SER A 146 1.33 -1.25 -14.84
N CYS A 147 2.52 -0.67 -14.85
CA CYS A 147 3.21 -0.27 -13.62
C CYS A 147 3.14 1.25 -13.43
N SER A 148 3.03 1.67 -12.18
CA SER A 148 2.80 3.06 -11.81
C SER A 148 3.43 3.38 -10.46
N GLU A 149 3.83 4.63 -10.32
CA GLU A 149 4.02 5.27 -9.03
C GLU A 149 3.03 6.40 -8.90
N ILE A 150 2.20 6.37 -7.87
CA ILE A 150 1.17 7.38 -7.62
C ILE A 150 1.37 8.03 -6.26
N LYS A 151 0.89 9.26 -6.16
CA LYS A 151 1.01 10.08 -4.95
C LYS A 151 -0.35 10.38 -4.35
N ARG A 152 -0.40 10.41 -3.01
CA ARG A 152 -1.58 10.87 -2.30
C ARG A 152 -1.77 12.37 -2.53
N THR A 153 -2.99 12.78 -2.82
CA THR A 153 -3.35 14.20 -2.83
C THR A 153 -3.69 14.66 -1.40
N PRO A 154 -3.39 15.90 -1.07
CA PRO A 154 -3.78 16.52 0.20
C PRO A 154 -5.29 16.47 0.45
#